data_6946b50847bedbaf53f2cec15b044146
#
_entry.id   6946b50847bedbaf53f2cec15b044146
#
_cell.length_a   1.000
_cell.length_b   1.000
_cell.length_c   1.000
_cell.angle_alpha   90.00
_cell.angle_beta   90.00
_cell.angle_gamma   90.00
#
_symmetry.space_group_name_H-M   'P 1'
#
loop_
_entity.id
_entity.type
_entity.pdbx_description
1 polymer ?
#
loop_
_entity_poly.entity_id
_entity_poly.type
_entity_poly.pdbx_seq_one_letter_code
_entity_poly.pdbx_strand_id
1 'polypeptide(L)'
;VTAGDPPGTPLAIETSGLTKRFGRQLAVNGVDLAVPSGSVFGFLGPNGSGKTTTIRVLLGLAAATHGHVRVLGRNVPRHLGEVLPRVGALVEGPAFYPFLSGADNLRRLDAADRHAPSASRIVRVAQALERVGLSHAAEKKVRAYSLGMKQRLGIANALLAPRELLVLDEPTNGLDPQGTREVRTLVRSLAAGGTTVFVSSHLLTEVEQMCTHVAVMSVGSLVAQGSMDALRRAGRSHVRLLTPDVDVARVELARLGLTSDGDGAGLTAPLPDDAPAPEAIVAALVGAGVRVRGFGVERASLEDRYVALTGEGFDVAQ
;
A
#
# COMPACT_ATOMS: atom_id res chain seq x y z
N VAL A 1 0.29 11.61 -14.35
CA VAL A 1 -0.74 12.11 -13.42
C VAL A 1 -1.57 10.92 -13.02
N THR A 2 -1.67 10.64 -11.73
CA THR A 2 -2.49 9.55 -11.20
C THR A 2 -3.97 9.85 -11.44
N ALA A 3 -4.75 8.86 -11.81
CA ALA A 3 -6.19 9.02 -12.01
C ALA A 3 -6.84 9.51 -10.69
N GLY A 4 -7.44 10.70 -10.72
CA GLY A 4 -8.15 11.30 -9.59
C GLY A 4 -7.46 12.46 -8.89
N ASP A 5 -6.21 12.80 -9.21
CA ASP A 5 -5.51 13.94 -8.63
C ASP A 5 -5.71 15.23 -9.44
N PRO A 6 -5.75 16.40 -8.77
CA PRO A 6 -5.77 17.68 -9.45
C PRO A 6 -4.53 17.87 -10.35
N PRO A 7 -4.65 18.47 -11.52
CA PRO A 7 -3.51 18.80 -12.34
C PRO A 7 -2.54 19.73 -11.58
N GLY A 8 -1.26 19.38 -11.57
CA GLY A 8 -0.22 20.13 -10.87
C GLY A 8 0.07 19.68 -9.45
N THR A 9 -0.52 18.59 -8.95
CA THR A 9 -0.16 18.01 -7.65
C THR A 9 1.35 17.70 -7.60
N PRO A 10 2.11 18.21 -6.62
CA PRO A 10 3.53 17.89 -6.48
C PRO A 10 3.73 16.39 -6.26
N LEU A 11 4.75 15.82 -6.89
CA LEU A 11 5.10 14.40 -6.73
C LEU A 11 6.30 14.25 -5.79
N ALA A 12 6.17 13.37 -4.81
CA ALA A 12 7.26 12.96 -3.94
C ALA A 12 8.16 11.91 -4.61
N ILE A 13 7.58 11.03 -5.43
CA ILE A 13 8.31 10.06 -6.25
C ILE A 13 7.73 10.09 -7.66
N GLU A 14 8.62 10.10 -8.65
CA GLU A 14 8.28 10.02 -10.07
C GLU A 14 9.27 9.11 -10.77
N THR A 15 8.80 8.14 -11.55
CA THR A 15 9.65 7.33 -12.43
C THR A 15 9.10 7.35 -13.84
N SER A 16 9.99 7.26 -14.83
CA SER A 16 9.64 7.19 -16.23
C SER A 16 10.44 6.07 -16.90
N GLY A 17 9.74 5.05 -17.37
CA GLY A 17 10.32 3.87 -18.01
C GLY A 17 11.29 3.11 -17.13
N LEU A 18 11.11 3.16 -15.80
CA LEU A 18 12.04 2.54 -14.85
C LEU A 18 12.18 1.05 -15.13
N THR A 19 13.41 0.64 -15.46
CA THR A 19 13.73 -0.75 -15.76
C THR A 19 14.95 -1.21 -14.97
N LYS A 20 14.85 -2.37 -14.35
CA LYS A 20 15.96 -3.03 -13.66
C LYS A 20 16.10 -4.48 -14.06
N ARG A 21 17.29 -4.81 -14.54
CA ARG A 21 17.68 -6.16 -14.94
C ARG A 21 18.85 -6.65 -14.07
N PHE A 22 18.80 -7.89 -13.63
CA PHE A 22 19.89 -8.61 -12.99
C PHE A 22 20.28 -9.82 -13.87
N GLY A 23 21.39 -9.71 -14.58
CA GLY A 23 21.75 -10.70 -15.58
C GLY A 23 20.64 -10.90 -16.62
N ARG A 24 20.03 -12.09 -16.64
CA ARG A 24 18.91 -12.42 -17.55
C ARG A 24 17.54 -12.09 -16.95
N GLN A 25 17.44 -11.90 -15.65
CA GLN A 25 16.17 -11.63 -14.97
C GLN A 25 15.79 -10.16 -15.09
N LEU A 26 14.61 -9.89 -15.62
CA LEU A 26 13.99 -8.56 -15.67
C LEU A 26 13.13 -8.40 -14.41
N ALA A 27 13.64 -7.68 -13.42
CA ALA A 27 12.97 -7.53 -12.12
C ALA A 27 11.98 -6.35 -12.09
N VAL A 28 12.23 -5.30 -12.89
CA VAL A 28 11.34 -4.13 -13.06
C VAL A 28 11.36 -3.78 -14.54
N ASN A 29 10.19 -3.57 -15.15
CA ASN A 29 10.00 -3.42 -16.57
C ASN A 29 9.16 -2.19 -16.90
N GLY A 30 9.80 -1.09 -17.27
CA GLY A 30 9.14 0.11 -17.80
C GLY A 30 8.15 0.76 -16.85
N VAL A 31 8.45 0.82 -15.53
CA VAL A 31 7.52 1.33 -14.52
C VAL A 31 7.46 2.86 -14.54
N ASP A 32 6.27 3.41 -14.76
CA ASP A 32 5.93 4.83 -14.69
C ASP A 32 5.14 5.12 -13.41
N LEU A 33 5.85 5.40 -12.32
CA LEU A 33 5.27 5.61 -10.98
C LEU A 33 5.12 7.10 -10.70
N ALA A 34 3.97 7.50 -10.14
CA ALA A 34 3.69 8.87 -9.71
C ALA A 34 3.09 8.85 -8.31
N VAL A 35 3.85 9.32 -7.31
CA VAL A 35 3.44 9.34 -5.90
C VAL A 35 3.17 10.79 -5.48
N PRO A 36 1.91 11.17 -5.21
CA PRO A 36 1.56 12.50 -4.76
C PRO A 36 2.18 12.83 -3.39
N SER A 37 2.67 14.05 -3.21
CA SER A 37 3.18 14.54 -1.93
C SER A 37 2.06 14.58 -0.88
N GLY A 38 2.37 14.23 0.37
CA GLY A 38 1.43 14.20 1.50
C GLY A 38 0.49 12.98 1.49
N SER A 39 0.59 12.07 0.50
CA SER A 39 -0.22 10.86 0.44
C SER A 39 0.32 9.73 1.31
N VAL A 40 -0.55 8.80 1.70
CA VAL A 40 -0.16 7.42 2.04
C VAL A 40 -0.32 6.59 0.79
N PHE A 41 0.80 6.23 0.18
CA PHE A 41 0.84 5.53 -1.10
C PHE A 41 1.20 4.06 -0.91
N GLY A 42 0.28 3.16 -1.25
CA GLY A 42 0.48 1.73 -1.23
C GLY A 42 1.15 1.23 -2.52
N PHE A 43 2.20 0.46 -2.40
CA PHE A 43 2.87 -0.21 -3.50
C PHE A 43 2.61 -1.71 -3.38
N LEU A 44 1.55 -2.17 -4.04
CA LEU A 44 0.95 -3.48 -3.86
C LEU A 44 1.42 -4.46 -4.93
N GLY A 45 1.56 -5.73 -4.56
CA GLY A 45 1.86 -6.82 -5.51
C GLY A 45 2.36 -8.06 -4.80
N PRO A 46 2.31 -9.23 -5.45
CA PRO A 46 2.80 -10.48 -4.87
C PRO A 46 4.30 -10.46 -4.63
N ASN A 47 4.80 -11.45 -3.92
CA ASN A 47 6.22 -11.63 -3.73
C ASN A 47 6.91 -11.86 -5.09
N GLY A 48 8.07 -11.23 -5.29
CA GLY A 48 8.77 -11.30 -6.58
C GLY A 48 8.26 -10.34 -7.66
N SER A 49 7.19 -9.56 -7.43
CA SER A 49 6.66 -8.60 -8.42
C SER A 49 7.56 -7.38 -8.70
N GLY A 50 8.70 -7.24 -8.01
CA GLY A 50 9.65 -6.15 -8.23
C GLY A 50 9.57 -5.00 -7.22
N LYS A 51 8.72 -5.05 -6.18
CA LYS A 51 8.52 -3.99 -5.18
C LYS A 51 9.82 -3.56 -4.50
N THR A 52 10.47 -4.49 -3.79
CA THR A 52 11.74 -4.20 -3.08
C THR A 52 12.84 -3.74 -4.03
N THR A 53 12.90 -4.30 -5.26
CA THR A 53 13.85 -3.85 -6.28
C THR A 53 13.60 -2.39 -6.67
N THR A 54 12.34 -2.01 -6.89
CA THR A 54 11.94 -0.63 -7.18
C THR A 54 12.35 0.28 -6.02
N ILE A 55 12.02 -0.09 -4.77
CA ILE A 55 12.40 0.67 -3.56
C ILE A 55 13.91 0.86 -3.48
N ARG A 56 14.70 -0.19 -3.73
CA ARG A 56 16.17 -0.07 -3.73
C ARG A 56 16.66 0.93 -4.78
N VAL A 57 16.03 0.99 -5.95
CA VAL A 57 16.40 1.96 -6.99
C VAL A 57 16.01 3.39 -6.56
N LEU A 58 14.82 3.59 -6.01
CA LEU A 58 14.37 4.89 -5.48
C LEU A 58 15.30 5.45 -4.42
N LEU A 59 15.86 4.60 -3.58
CA LEU A 59 16.81 4.96 -2.51
C LEU A 59 18.28 4.99 -2.95
N GLY A 60 18.57 4.71 -4.24
CA GLY A 60 19.92 4.67 -4.77
C GLY A 60 20.76 3.47 -4.29
N LEU A 61 20.13 2.47 -3.69
CA LEU A 61 20.78 1.20 -3.26
C LEU A 61 21.03 0.26 -4.43
N ALA A 62 20.35 0.49 -5.56
CA ALA A 62 20.58 -0.20 -6.83
C ALA A 62 20.46 0.81 -7.99
N ALA A 63 21.32 0.67 -8.99
CA ALA A 63 21.22 1.50 -10.19
C ALA A 63 20.11 0.98 -11.10
N ALA A 64 19.31 1.88 -11.71
CA ALA A 64 18.42 1.54 -12.80
C ALA A 64 19.22 1.05 -14.00
N THR A 65 18.66 0.12 -14.78
CA THR A 65 19.24 -0.29 -16.08
C THR A 65 18.85 0.71 -17.17
N HIS A 66 17.58 1.14 -17.15
CA HIS A 66 17.02 2.17 -18.02
C HIS A 66 15.98 3.00 -17.28
N GLY A 67 15.59 4.14 -17.87
CA GLY A 67 14.58 5.03 -17.35
C GLY A 67 15.13 6.08 -16.37
N HIS A 68 14.23 6.87 -15.84
CA HIS A 68 14.55 8.00 -14.97
C HIS A 68 13.82 7.88 -13.65
N VAL A 69 14.46 8.36 -12.57
CA VAL A 69 13.92 8.39 -11.22
C VAL A 69 14.09 9.79 -10.64
N ARG A 70 13.02 10.34 -10.11
CA ARG A 70 13.03 11.59 -9.34
C ARG A 70 12.39 11.34 -7.97
N VAL A 71 13.06 11.80 -6.93
CA VAL A 71 12.56 11.74 -5.55
C VAL A 71 12.65 13.15 -4.97
N LEU A 72 11.54 13.64 -4.41
CA LEU A 72 11.39 15.00 -3.91
C LEU A 72 11.85 16.06 -4.94
N GLY A 73 11.49 15.85 -6.21
CA GLY A 73 11.82 16.71 -7.33
C GLY A 73 13.28 16.63 -7.83
N ARG A 74 14.13 15.75 -7.26
CA ARG A 74 15.56 15.61 -7.60
C ARG A 74 15.83 14.28 -8.31
N ASN A 75 16.70 14.32 -9.33
CA ASN A 75 17.09 13.10 -10.07
C ASN A 75 17.98 12.20 -9.20
N VAL A 76 17.63 10.92 -9.13
CA VAL A 76 18.40 9.86 -8.47
C VAL A 76 19.03 8.98 -9.56
N PRO A 77 20.34 8.64 -9.46
CA PRO A 77 21.24 8.82 -8.29
C PRO A 77 21.98 10.17 -8.24
N ARG A 78 21.85 11.03 -9.24
CA ARG A 78 22.70 12.25 -9.39
C ARG A 78 22.67 13.17 -8.15
N HIS A 79 21.50 13.34 -7.53
CA HIS A 79 21.31 14.25 -6.38
C HIS A 79 21.01 13.48 -5.07
N LEU A 80 21.51 12.25 -4.96
CA LEU A 80 21.21 11.37 -3.81
C LEU A 80 21.59 12.01 -2.47
N GLY A 81 22.70 12.76 -2.43
CA GLY A 81 23.15 13.47 -1.23
C GLY A 81 22.20 14.57 -0.74
N GLU A 82 21.37 15.14 -1.64
CA GLU A 82 20.33 16.13 -1.28
C GLU A 82 19.01 15.45 -0.89
N VAL A 83 18.76 14.26 -1.44
CA VAL A 83 17.51 13.51 -1.24
C VAL A 83 17.52 12.73 0.07
N LEU A 84 18.56 11.93 0.34
CA LEU A 84 18.59 11.01 1.48
C LEU A 84 18.39 11.68 2.84
N PRO A 85 18.92 12.87 3.14
CA PRO A 85 18.63 13.54 4.41
C PRO A 85 17.16 13.88 4.64
N ARG A 86 16.36 13.94 3.57
CA ARG A 86 14.92 14.25 3.60
C ARG A 86 14.04 12.98 3.56
N VAL A 87 14.66 11.80 3.41
CA VAL A 87 13.97 10.50 3.30
C VAL A 87 14.29 9.65 4.51
N GLY A 88 13.27 9.11 5.16
CA GLY A 88 13.38 8.02 6.12
C GLY A 88 13.09 6.70 5.42
N ALA A 89 13.82 5.64 5.74
CA ALA A 89 13.58 4.35 5.11
C ALA A 89 13.66 3.19 6.10
N LEU A 90 12.76 2.20 5.89
CA LEU A 90 12.83 0.87 6.49
C LEU A 90 12.76 -0.13 5.34
N VAL A 91 13.88 -0.76 5.01
CA VAL A 91 14.00 -1.72 3.90
C VAL A 91 14.54 -3.03 4.46
N GLU A 92 13.94 -4.16 4.07
CA GLU A 92 14.36 -5.52 4.48
C GLU A 92 14.31 -5.81 5.99
N GLY A 93 13.52 -5.02 6.72
CA GLY A 93 13.36 -5.16 8.16
C GLY A 93 14.46 -4.51 9.01
N PRO A 94 14.21 -4.42 10.31
CA PRO A 94 15.10 -3.70 11.23
C PRO A 94 16.29 -4.56 11.65
N ALA A 95 17.50 -4.11 11.31
CA ALA A 95 18.76 -4.71 11.77
C ALA A 95 19.31 -3.93 12.98
N PHE A 96 19.02 -4.40 14.19
CA PHE A 96 19.49 -3.80 15.43
C PHE A 96 20.44 -4.71 16.20
N TYR A 97 21.30 -4.13 17.02
CA TYR A 97 22.12 -4.85 17.98
C TYR A 97 21.24 -5.42 19.10
N PRO A 98 21.10 -6.76 19.23
CA PRO A 98 20.14 -7.36 20.14
C PRO A 98 20.48 -7.14 21.63
N PHE A 99 21.77 -6.86 21.91
CA PHE A 99 22.27 -6.66 23.29
C PHE A 99 22.14 -5.22 23.79
N LEU A 100 21.93 -4.25 22.87
CA LEU A 100 21.68 -2.86 23.20
C LEU A 100 20.20 -2.62 23.46
N SER A 101 19.90 -1.56 24.23
CA SER A 101 18.53 -1.08 24.40
C SER A 101 17.99 -0.47 23.09
N GLY A 102 16.67 -0.25 23.01
CA GLY A 102 16.07 0.48 21.90
C GLY A 102 16.66 1.89 21.76
N ALA A 103 16.79 2.60 22.87
CA ALA A 103 17.37 3.93 22.91
C ALA A 103 18.85 3.93 22.46
N ASP A 104 19.67 2.96 22.91
CA ASP A 104 21.09 2.92 22.54
C ASP A 104 21.28 2.57 21.07
N ASN A 105 20.46 1.70 20.51
CA ASN A 105 20.45 1.44 19.07
C ASN A 105 20.18 2.73 18.29
N LEU A 106 19.15 3.48 18.65
CA LEU A 106 18.84 4.75 17.98
C LEU A 106 19.91 5.80 18.19
N ARG A 107 20.48 5.94 19.40
CA ARG A 107 21.60 6.85 19.67
C ARG A 107 22.80 6.56 18.77
N ARG A 108 23.10 5.26 18.56
CA ARG A 108 24.19 4.81 17.70
C ARG A 108 23.93 5.13 16.22
N LEU A 109 22.70 4.90 15.73
CA LEU A 109 22.32 5.20 14.35
C LEU A 109 22.29 6.70 14.10
N ASP A 110 21.76 7.49 15.04
CA ASP A 110 21.79 8.95 14.98
C ASP A 110 23.23 9.50 14.97
N ALA A 111 24.14 8.86 15.70
CA ALA A 111 25.54 9.25 15.71
C ALA A 111 26.27 8.99 14.38
N ALA A 112 25.77 8.07 13.57
CA ALA A 112 26.29 7.78 12.24
C ALA A 112 25.83 8.81 11.17
N ASP A 113 24.75 9.56 11.45
CA ASP A 113 24.30 10.64 10.57
C ASP A 113 25.18 11.89 10.77
N ARG A 114 26.05 12.17 9.80
CA ARG A 114 26.94 13.34 9.82
C ARG A 114 26.21 14.69 9.84
N HIS A 115 24.95 14.71 9.46
CA HIS A 115 24.10 15.92 9.41
C HIS A 115 23.31 16.13 10.70
N ALA A 116 23.31 15.16 11.61
CA ALA A 116 22.56 15.23 12.86
C ALA A 116 23.36 15.88 13.98
N PRO A 117 22.93 17.05 14.55
CA PRO A 117 23.64 17.72 15.64
C PRO A 117 23.71 16.82 16.89
N SER A 118 24.91 16.60 17.43
CA SER A 118 25.12 15.75 18.61
C SER A 118 24.39 16.26 19.86
N ALA A 119 24.29 17.58 20.01
CA ALA A 119 23.68 18.25 21.18
C ALA A 119 22.18 17.90 21.35
N SER A 120 21.44 17.64 20.27
CA SER A 120 20.01 17.32 20.31
C SER A 120 19.69 15.81 20.18
N ARG A 121 20.71 14.94 20.12
CA ARG A 121 20.56 13.50 19.94
C ARG A 121 19.59 12.86 20.94
N ILE A 122 19.76 13.15 22.23
CA ILE A 122 18.92 12.59 23.30
C ILE A 122 17.45 12.95 23.06
N VAL A 123 17.19 14.21 22.71
CA VAL A 123 15.84 14.71 22.45
C VAL A 123 15.24 14.05 21.21
N ARG A 124 16.00 13.96 20.11
CA ARG A 124 15.52 13.28 18.88
C ARG A 124 15.19 11.82 19.10
N VAL A 125 16.06 11.10 19.82
CA VAL A 125 15.82 9.67 20.14
C VAL A 125 14.57 9.51 21.01
N ALA A 126 14.40 10.35 22.03
CA ALA A 126 13.20 10.30 22.87
C ALA A 126 11.93 10.59 22.08
N GLN A 127 11.94 11.62 21.25
CA GLN A 127 10.81 11.96 20.35
C GLN A 127 10.50 10.86 19.34
N ALA A 128 11.53 10.24 18.74
CA ALA A 128 11.32 9.14 17.81
C ALA A 128 10.68 7.92 18.49
N LEU A 129 11.13 7.57 19.70
CA LEU A 129 10.53 6.49 20.49
C LEU A 129 9.08 6.80 20.93
N GLU A 130 8.81 8.05 21.28
CA GLU A 130 7.46 8.50 21.65
C GLU A 130 6.50 8.37 20.47
N ARG A 131 6.91 8.86 19.28
CA ARG A 131 6.10 8.77 18.05
C ARG A 131 5.65 7.36 17.71
N VAL A 132 6.48 6.37 17.99
CA VAL A 132 6.17 4.95 17.74
C VAL A 132 5.62 4.21 18.96
N GLY A 133 5.35 4.90 20.08
CA GLY A 133 4.80 4.32 21.31
C GLY A 133 5.76 3.37 22.03
N LEU A 134 7.06 3.56 21.92
CA LEU A 134 8.09 2.73 22.55
C LEU A 134 8.82 3.40 23.72
N SER A 135 8.37 4.56 24.21
CA SER A 135 9.00 5.25 25.35
C SER A 135 9.09 4.36 26.58
N HIS A 136 8.05 3.56 26.87
CA HIS A 136 8.00 2.63 28.00
C HIS A 136 9.03 1.48 27.92
N ALA A 137 9.53 1.19 26.74
CA ALA A 137 10.48 0.12 26.47
C ALA A 137 11.85 0.62 26.02
N ALA A 138 12.10 1.93 26.09
CA ALA A 138 13.31 2.58 25.55
C ALA A 138 14.61 1.92 26.04
N GLU A 139 14.71 1.59 27.32
CA GLU A 139 15.89 1.00 27.95
C GLU A 139 15.90 -0.55 27.94
N LYS A 140 14.84 -1.19 27.45
CA LYS A 140 14.76 -2.64 27.32
C LYS A 140 15.64 -3.11 26.15
N LYS A 141 16.39 -4.19 26.34
CA LYS A 141 17.25 -4.77 25.27
C LYS A 141 16.40 -5.26 24.10
N VAL A 142 16.87 -4.98 22.84
CA VAL A 142 16.11 -5.30 21.63
C VAL A 142 15.88 -6.82 21.44
N ARG A 143 16.76 -7.69 22.00
CA ARG A 143 16.50 -9.14 22.01
C ARG A 143 15.19 -9.54 22.71
N ALA A 144 14.69 -8.70 23.62
CA ALA A 144 13.45 -8.93 24.36
C ALA A 144 12.25 -8.17 23.77
N TYR A 145 12.42 -7.53 22.61
CA TYR A 145 11.34 -6.90 21.86
C TYR A 145 10.55 -7.95 21.06
N SER A 146 9.23 -7.77 21.00
CA SER A 146 8.40 -8.48 20.02
C SER A 146 8.77 -8.06 18.59
N LEU A 147 8.32 -8.81 17.59
CA LEU A 147 8.53 -8.42 16.18
C LEU A 147 7.93 -7.03 15.90
N GLY A 148 6.71 -6.77 16.37
CA GLY A 148 6.06 -5.45 16.22
C GLY A 148 6.83 -4.32 16.90
N MET A 149 7.43 -4.55 18.07
CA MET A 149 8.30 -3.56 18.71
C MET A 149 9.57 -3.31 17.88
N LYS A 150 10.16 -4.35 17.27
CA LYS A 150 11.32 -4.20 16.38
C LYS A 150 10.97 -3.42 15.12
N GLN A 151 9.82 -3.69 14.50
CA GLN A 151 9.33 -2.93 13.33
C GLN A 151 9.12 -1.46 13.69
N ARG A 152 8.43 -1.19 14.80
CA ARG A 152 8.24 0.20 15.27
C ARG A 152 9.55 0.90 15.60
N LEU A 153 10.53 0.19 16.17
CA LEU A 153 11.87 0.75 16.37
C LEU A 153 12.56 1.07 15.03
N GLY A 154 12.35 0.25 13.99
CA GLY A 154 12.81 0.53 12.62
C GLY A 154 12.19 1.80 12.05
N ILE A 155 10.89 1.99 12.26
CA ILE A 155 10.21 3.25 11.88
C ILE A 155 10.75 4.41 12.71
N ALA A 156 11.00 4.25 14.02
CA ALA A 156 11.60 5.27 14.86
C ALA A 156 12.97 5.71 14.33
N ASN A 157 13.80 4.75 13.87
CA ASN A 157 15.08 5.06 13.22
C ASN A 157 14.89 5.94 11.98
N ALA A 158 13.91 5.62 11.13
CA ALA A 158 13.59 6.42 9.96
C ALA A 158 13.11 7.85 10.31
N LEU A 159 12.60 8.05 11.54
CA LEU A 159 12.04 9.31 12.05
C LEU A 159 13.00 10.10 12.97
N LEU A 160 14.27 9.70 13.10
CA LEU A 160 15.26 10.40 13.93
C LEU A 160 15.49 11.87 13.51
N ALA A 161 15.21 12.19 12.24
CA ALA A 161 15.19 13.58 11.77
C ALA A 161 13.83 13.86 11.08
N PRO A 162 13.46 15.15 10.90
CA PRO A 162 12.29 15.50 10.09
C PRO A 162 12.43 14.93 8.68
N ARG A 163 11.38 14.22 8.20
CA ARG A 163 11.39 13.60 6.88
C ARG A 163 10.18 14.07 6.06
N GLU A 164 10.42 14.36 4.80
CA GLU A 164 9.37 14.72 3.84
C GLU A 164 8.78 13.47 3.18
N LEU A 165 9.59 12.41 3.08
CA LEU A 165 9.21 11.12 2.54
C LEU A 165 9.64 9.99 3.48
N LEU A 166 8.74 9.06 3.74
CA LEU A 166 9.02 7.83 4.46
C LEU A 166 8.78 6.64 3.53
N VAL A 167 9.79 5.77 3.37
CA VAL A 167 9.70 4.55 2.54
C VAL A 167 9.74 3.33 3.45
N LEU A 168 8.67 2.57 3.48
CA LEU A 168 8.51 1.40 4.34
C LEU A 168 8.29 0.15 3.48
N ASP A 169 9.24 -0.77 3.53
CA ASP A 169 9.13 -2.04 2.80
C ASP A 169 8.55 -3.11 3.72
N GLU A 170 7.31 -3.56 3.42
CA GLU A 170 6.55 -4.58 4.15
C GLU A 170 6.52 -4.33 5.68
N PRO A 171 6.12 -3.14 6.19
CA PRO A 171 6.27 -2.78 7.60
C PRO A 171 5.37 -3.58 8.55
N THR A 172 4.37 -4.27 8.04
CA THR A 172 3.39 -5.06 8.78
C THR A 172 3.63 -6.56 8.67
N ASN A 173 4.61 -6.97 7.86
CA ASN A 173 4.88 -8.39 7.60
C ASN A 173 5.24 -9.15 8.90
N GLY A 174 4.51 -10.26 9.14
CA GLY A 174 4.72 -11.12 10.31
C GLY A 174 4.23 -10.54 11.63
N LEU A 175 3.48 -9.42 11.61
CA LEU A 175 2.87 -8.86 12.81
C LEU A 175 1.54 -9.54 13.12
N ASP A 176 1.21 -9.56 14.41
CA ASP A 176 -0.13 -9.92 14.87
C ASP A 176 -1.15 -8.79 14.51
N PRO A 177 -2.46 -9.06 14.59
CA PRO A 177 -3.47 -8.07 14.24
C PRO A 177 -3.40 -6.77 15.06
N GLN A 178 -2.87 -6.81 16.28
CA GLN A 178 -2.69 -5.62 17.11
C GLN A 178 -1.51 -4.79 16.58
N GLY A 179 -0.35 -5.42 16.35
CA GLY A 179 0.84 -4.76 15.81
C GLY A 179 0.56 -4.12 14.45
N THR A 180 -0.19 -4.81 13.58
CA THR A 180 -0.63 -4.27 12.29
C THR A 180 -1.47 -3.00 12.47
N ARG A 181 -2.45 -3.00 13.40
CA ARG A 181 -3.26 -1.80 13.70
C ARG A 181 -2.42 -0.64 14.22
N GLU A 182 -1.44 -0.91 15.09
CA GLU A 182 -0.55 0.11 15.65
C GLU A 182 0.31 0.75 14.55
N VAL A 183 0.92 -0.04 13.66
CA VAL A 183 1.70 0.47 12.52
C VAL A 183 0.81 1.29 11.57
N ARG A 184 -0.40 0.83 11.28
CA ARG A 184 -1.36 1.55 10.44
C ARG A 184 -1.73 2.91 11.02
N THR A 185 -2.04 2.97 12.31
CA THR A 185 -2.36 4.22 13.01
C THR A 185 -1.18 5.19 12.97
N LEU A 186 0.03 4.68 13.18
CA LEU A 186 1.26 5.46 13.08
C LEU A 186 1.44 6.05 11.68
N VAL A 187 1.36 5.23 10.63
CA VAL A 187 1.50 5.67 9.23
C VAL A 187 0.51 6.79 8.89
N ARG A 188 -0.76 6.62 9.28
CA ARG A 188 -1.79 7.65 9.07
C ARG A 188 -1.49 8.95 9.83
N SER A 189 -1.01 8.86 11.07
CA SER A 189 -0.66 10.04 11.86
C SER A 189 0.52 10.82 11.26
N LEU A 190 1.50 10.12 10.69
CA LEU A 190 2.65 10.74 10.02
C LEU A 190 2.21 11.48 8.75
N ALA A 191 1.32 10.89 7.96
CA ALA A 191 0.78 11.53 6.76
C ALA A 191 -0.09 12.75 7.11
N ALA A 192 -0.90 12.66 8.16
CA ALA A 192 -1.67 13.81 8.67
C ALA A 192 -0.76 14.97 9.13
N GLY A 193 0.47 14.67 9.54
CA GLY A 193 1.53 15.63 9.81
C GLY A 193 2.26 16.17 8.59
N GLY A 194 1.83 15.84 7.37
CA GLY A 194 2.39 16.33 6.10
C GLY A 194 3.53 15.47 5.50
N THR A 195 3.93 14.37 6.16
CA THR A 195 4.93 13.45 5.60
C THR A 195 4.29 12.58 4.52
N THR A 196 4.90 12.48 3.35
CA THR A 196 4.52 11.47 2.35
C THR A 196 4.97 10.10 2.84
N VAL A 197 4.09 9.09 2.82
CA VAL A 197 4.46 7.73 3.22
C VAL A 197 4.25 6.78 2.05
N PHE A 198 5.33 6.14 1.61
CA PHE A 198 5.34 5.11 0.59
C PHE A 198 5.51 3.74 1.26
N VAL A 199 4.50 2.88 1.14
CA VAL A 199 4.44 1.58 1.83
C VAL A 199 4.31 0.47 0.82
N SER A 200 5.22 -0.49 0.80
CA SER A 200 4.99 -1.74 0.08
C SER A 200 4.18 -2.72 0.92
N SER A 201 3.32 -3.49 0.28
CA SER A 201 2.62 -4.62 0.88
C SER A 201 2.24 -5.64 -0.19
N HIS A 202 2.12 -6.90 0.24
CA HIS A 202 1.49 -7.95 -0.55
C HIS A 202 0.04 -8.22 -0.12
N LEU A 203 -0.46 -7.52 0.92
CA LEU A 203 -1.80 -7.68 1.47
C LEU A 203 -2.70 -6.51 1.05
N LEU A 204 -3.67 -6.81 0.21
CA LEU A 204 -4.61 -5.84 -0.30
C LEU A 204 -5.42 -5.15 0.80
N THR A 205 -5.92 -5.94 1.77
CA THR A 205 -6.71 -5.44 2.89
C THR A 205 -5.98 -4.41 3.74
N GLU A 206 -4.65 -4.52 3.87
CA GLU A 206 -3.84 -3.52 4.57
C GLU A 206 -3.77 -2.21 3.80
N VAL A 207 -3.52 -2.31 2.48
CA VAL A 207 -3.46 -1.14 1.59
C VAL A 207 -4.79 -0.41 1.58
N GLU A 208 -5.91 -1.11 1.43
CA GLU A 208 -7.26 -0.53 1.47
C GLU A 208 -7.59 0.20 2.76
N GLN A 209 -7.07 -0.29 3.88
CA GLN A 209 -7.32 0.29 5.19
C GLN A 209 -6.36 1.42 5.56
N MET A 210 -5.24 1.58 4.87
CA MET A 210 -4.18 2.52 5.26
C MET A 210 -3.95 3.61 4.23
N CYS A 211 -4.04 3.28 2.94
CA CYS A 211 -3.55 4.12 1.87
C CYS A 211 -4.64 5.03 1.27
N THR A 212 -4.23 6.20 0.80
CA THR A 212 -5.05 7.13 -0.01
C THR A 212 -4.89 6.86 -1.50
N HIS A 213 -3.72 6.37 -1.89
CA HIS A 213 -3.34 6.05 -3.26
C HIS A 213 -2.68 4.68 -3.32
N VAL A 214 -2.72 4.04 -4.47
CA VAL A 214 -2.10 2.74 -4.67
C VAL A 214 -1.54 2.62 -6.09
N ALA A 215 -0.44 1.89 -6.19
CA ALA A 215 0.05 1.32 -7.44
C ALA A 215 0.16 -0.20 -7.28
N VAL A 216 -0.27 -0.92 -8.30
CA VAL A 216 -0.32 -2.38 -8.32
C VAL A 216 0.72 -2.92 -9.28
N MET A 217 1.59 -3.79 -8.79
CA MET A 217 2.66 -4.44 -9.54
C MET A 217 2.33 -5.90 -9.81
N SER A 218 2.60 -6.34 -11.03
CA SER A 218 2.61 -7.76 -11.39
C SER A 218 3.78 -8.04 -12.33
N VAL A 219 4.54 -9.09 -12.04
CA VAL A 219 5.67 -9.58 -12.87
C VAL A 219 6.59 -8.45 -13.38
N GLY A 220 6.99 -7.57 -12.46
CA GLY A 220 7.90 -6.45 -12.75
C GLY A 220 7.26 -5.24 -13.42
N SER A 221 5.99 -5.27 -13.78
CA SER A 221 5.29 -4.19 -14.48
C SER A 221 4.21 -3.55 -13.61
N LEU A 222 3.93 -2.28 -13.85
CA LEU A 222 2.82 -1.55 -13.21
C LEU A 222 1.53 -1.85 -13.97
N VAL A 223 0.53 -2.42 -13.29
CA VAL A 223 -0.77 -2.77 -13.91
C VAL A 223 -1.86 -1.74 -13.64
N ALA A 224 -1.78 -1.03 -12.51
CA ALA A 224 -2.71 0.05 -12.18
C ALA A 224 -2.06 1.03 -11.22
N GLN A 225 -2.45 2.32 -11.26
CA GLN A 225 -2.16 3.29 -10.21
C GLN A 225 -3.23 4.38 -10.17
N GLY A 226 -3.46 4.95 -8.98
CA GLY A 226 -4.39 6.06 -8.78
C GLY A 226 -4.80 6.24 -7.34
N SER A 227 -5.70 7.20 -7.10
CA SER A 227 -6.33 7.32 -5.78
C SER A 227 -7.22 6.10 -5.50
N MET A 228 -7.30 5.69 -4.23
CA MET A 228 -8.17 4.58 -3.82
C MET A 228 -9.63 4.80 -4.26
N ASP A 229 -10.11 6.04 -4.17
CA ASP A 229 -11.47 6.40 -4.58
C ASP A 229 -11.67 6.32 -6.10
N ALA A 230 -10.68 6.74 -6.90
CA ALA A 230 -10.76 6.62 -8.35
C ALA A 230 -10.75 5.15 -8.79
N LEU A 231 -9.90 4.33 -8.14
CA LEU A 231 -9.84 2.91 -8.43
C LEU A 231 -11.13 2.17 -8.03
N ARG A 232 -11.71 2.53 -6.89
CA ARG A 232 -13.02 1.98 -6.46
C ARG A 232 -14.16 2.38 -7.39
N ARG A 233 -14.18 3.66 -7.85
CA ARG A 233 -15.21 4.12 -8.80
C ARG A 233 -15.07 3.52 -10.19
N ALA A 234 -13.87 3.23 -10.63
CA ALA A 234 -13.64 2.60 -11.94
C ALA A 234 -13.91 1.09 -11.95
N GLY A 235 -14.20 0.47 -10.80
CA GLY A 235 -14.67 -0.90 -10.68
C GLY A 235 -16.15 -1.00 -11.06
N ARG A 236 -16.54 -2.05 -11.80
CA ARG A 236 -17.95 -2.33 -12.07
C ARG A 236 -18.64 -2.74 -10.77
N SER A 237 -19.77 -2.09 -10.47
CA SER A 237 -20.62 -2.53 -9.36
C SER A 237 -21.22 -3.89 -9.68
N HIS A 238 -21.47 -4.69 -8.65
CA HIS A 238 -22.15 -5.98 -8.78
C HIS A 238 -23.33 -6.02 -7.83
N VAL A 239 -24.41 -6.64 -8.28
CA VAL A 239 -25.50 -7.06 -7.40
C VAL A 239 -25.16 -8.42 -6.83
N ARG A 240 -25.26 -8.57 -5.51
CA ARG A 240 -25.22 -9.87 -4.84
C ARG A 240 -26.59 -10.20 -4.26
N LEU A 241 -27.16 -11.31 -4.69
CA LEU A 241 -28.46 -11.80 -4.28
C LEU A 241 -28.33 -13.14 -3.59
N LEU A 242 -28.86 -13.25 -2.37
CA LEU A 242 -29.01 -14.52 -1.67
C LEU A 242 -30.47 -14.96 -1.72
N THR A 243 -30.73 -16.10 -2.36
CA THR A 243 -32.08 -16.66 -2.52
C THR A 243 -32.05 -18.17 -2.66
N PRO A 244 -33.05 -18.88 -2.16
CA PRO A 244 -33.22 -20.30 -2.46
C PRO A 244 -33.82 -20.53 -3.86
N ASP A 245 -34.36 -19.49 -4.50
CA ASP A 245 -35.08 -19.56 -5.78
C ASP A 245 -34.19 -19.13 -6.95
N VAL A 246 -33.01 -19.74 -7.07
CA VAL A 246 -31.91 -19.33 -7.96
C VAL A 246 -32.36 -19.26 -9.43
N ASP A 247 -33.10 -20.25 -9.92
CA ASP A 247 -33.50 -20.30 -11.34
C ASP A 247 -34.48 -19.18 -11.70
N VAL A 248 -35.48 -18.95 -10.83
CA VAL A 248 -36.46 -17.86 -11.02
C VAL A 248 -35.75 -16.47 -10.96
N ALA A 249 -34.85 -16.34 -10.00
CA ALA A 249 -34.08 -15.10 -9.84
C ALA A 249 -33.18 -14.82 -11.05
N ARG A 250 -32.55 -15.85 -11.62
CA ARG A 250 -31.72 -15.76 -12.82
C ARG A 250 -32.52 -15.27 -14.03
N VAL A 251 -33.71 -15.80 -14.23
CA VAL A 251 -34.61 -15.39 -15.32
C VAL A 251 -35.03 -13.93 -15.14
N GLU A 252 -35.40 -13.53 -13.93
CA GLU A 252 -35.85 -12.15 -13.69
C GLU A 252 -34.69 -11.13 -13.79
N LEU A 253 -33.50 -11.47 -13.28
CA LEU A 253 -32.28 -10.65 -13.48
C LEU A 253 -31.97 -10.49 -14.98
N ALA A 254 -32.08 -11.57 -15.77
CA ALA A 254 -31.88 -11.51 -17.22
C ALA A 254 -32.91 -10.62 -17.92
N ARG A 255 -34.19 -10.61 -17.47
CA ARG A 255 -35.22 -9.67 -17.97
C ARG A 255 -34.85 -8.20 -17.69
N LEU A 256 -34.15 -7.94 -16.60
CA LEU A 256 -33.68 -6.61 -16.23
C LEU A 256 -32.35 -6.25 -16.93
N GLY A 257 -31.84 -7.09 -17.85
CA GLY A 257 -30.57 -6.89 -18.56
C GLY A 257 -29.33 -7.27 -17.74
N LEU A 258 -29.50 -7.97 -16.60
CA LEU A 258 -28.42 -8.36 -15.70
C LEU A 258 -28.08 -9.84 -15.90
N THR A 259 -26.93 -10.11 -16.52
CA THR A 259 -26.42 -11.49 -16.66
C THR A 259 -25.84 -11.94 -15.33
N SER A 260 -26.41 -12.97 -14.71
CA SER A 260 -25.97 -13.43 -13.40
C SER A 260 -25.19 -14.73 -13.47
N ASP A 261 -24.11 -14.79 -12.67
CA ASP A 261 -23.32 -15.97 -12.38
C ASP A 261 -23.54 -16.42 -10.93
N GLY A 262 -23.24 -17.66 -10.63
CA GLY A 262 -23.30 -18.25 -9.29
C GLY A 262 -24.09 -19.54 -9.25
N ASP A 263 -23.88 -20.28 -8.17
CA ASP A 263 -24.50 -21.56 -7.86
C ASP A 263 -25.03 -21.55 -6.41
N GLY A 264 -25.77 -22.62 -6.07
CA GLY A 264 -26.32 -22.77 -4.72
C GLY A 264 -27.33 -21.67 -4.35
N ALA A 265 -27.09 -20.96 -3.24
CA ALA A 265 -28.02 -19.97 -2.70
C ALA A 265 -27.66 -18.53 -3.05
N GLY A 266 -26.62 -18.26 -3.87
CA GLY A 266 -26.11 -16.93 -4.18
C GLY A 266 -25.95 -16.69 -5.68
N LEU A 267 -26.42 -15.51 -6.15
CA LEU A 267 -26.20 -15.01 -7.49
C LEU A 267 -25.44 -13.69 -7.42
N THR A 268 -24.51 -13.51 -8.36
CA THR A 268 -23.81 -12.23 -8.57
C THR A 268 -24.04 -11.78 -10.00
N ALA A 269 -24.39 -10.51 -10.20
CA ALA A 269 -24.57 -9.94 -11.53
C ALA A 269 -23.87 -8.59 -11.65
N PRO A 270 -23.10 -8.31 -12.74
CA PRO A 270 -22.60 -6.98 -13.01
C PRO A 270 -23.73 -5.96 -13.06
N LEU A 271 -23.53 -4.81 -12.43
CA LEU A 271 -24.50 -3.69 -12.42
C LEU A 271 -23.94 -2.56 -13.29
N PRO A 272 -24.32 -2.46 -14.57
CA PRO A 272 -23.91 -1.35 -15.42
C PRO A 272 -24.55 -0.04 -14.99
N ASP A 273 -23.97 1.09 -15.42
CA ASP A 273 -24.42 2.45 -15.00
C ASP A 273 -25.85 2.77 -15.46
N ASP A 274 -26.33 2.12 -16.50
CA ASP A 274 -27.70 2.23 -17.06
C ASP A 274 -28.68 1.20 -16.49
N ALA A 275 -28.27 0.41 -15.52
CA ALA A 275 -29.14 -0.59 -14.87
C ALA A 275 -30.25 0.06 -14.06
N PRO A 276 -31.39 -0.67 -13.85
CA PRO A 276 -32.42 -0.21 -12.93
C PRO A 276 -31.87 0.08 -11.53
N ALA A 277 -32.49 1.01 -10.81
CA ALA A 277 -32.14 1.29 -9.43
C ALA A 277 -32.24 0.02 -8.56
N PRO A 278 -31.36 -0.15 -7.56
CA PRO A 278 -31.33 -1.34 -6.70
C PRO A 278 -32.69 -1.69 -6.10
N GLU A 279 -33.47 -0.70 -5.72
CA GLU A 279 -34.81 -0.86 -5.17
C GLU A 279 -35.79 -1.45 -6.20
N ALA A 280 -35.64 -1.05 -7.46
CA ALA A 280 -36.48 -1.57 -8.56
C ALA A 280 -36.13 -3.03 -8.87
N ILE A 281 -34.83 -3.39 -8.79
CA ILE A 281 -34.38 -4.80 -8.96
C ILE A 281 -34.99 -5.67 -7.87
N VAL A 282 -34.93 -5.24 -6.60
CA VAL A 282 -35.53 -5.98 -5.48
C VAL A 282 -37.04 -6.11 -5.65
N ALA A 283 -37.71 -5.03 -6.03
CA ALA A 283 -39.17 -5.06 -6.26
C ALA A 283 -39.57 -6.04 -7.37
N ALA A 284 -38.82 -6.09 -8.47
CA ALA A 284 -39.05 -7.02 -9.57
C ALA A 284 -38.84 -8.47 -9.13
N LEU A 285 -37.77 -8.77 -8.40
CA LEU A 285 -37.49 -10.08 -7.85
C LEU A 285 -38.63 -10.59 -6.92
N VAL A 286 -39.03 -9.75 -5.98
CA VAL A 286 -40.14 -10.06 -5.06
C VAL A 286 -41.45 -10.23 -5.81
N GLY A 287 -41.73 -9.36 -6.81
CA GLY A 287 -42.90 -9.45 -7.68
C GLY A 287 -42.95 -10.74 -8.53
N ALA A 288 -41.79 -11.27 -8.89
CA ALA A 288 -41.64 -12.56 -9.56
C ALA A 288 -41.72 -13.78 -8.61
N GLY A 289 -41.96 -13.56 -7.30
CA GLY A 289 -42.08 -14.62 -6.31
C GLY A 289 -40.75 -15.13 -5.74
N VAL A 290 -39.63 -14.42 -5.99
CA VAL A 290 -38.31 -14.78 -5.45
C VAL A 290 -38.24 -14.43 -3.97
N ARG A 291 -37.86 -15.40 -3.16
CA ARG A 291 -37.61 -15.23 -1.71
C ARG A 291 -36.23 -14.59 -1.48
N VAL A 292 -36.16 -13.27 -1.42
CA VAL A 292 -34.90 -12.51 -1.19
C VAL A 292 -34.48 -12.66 0.28
N ARG A 293 -33.39 -13.38 0.55
CA ARG A 293 -32.77 -13.53 1.87
C ARG A 293 -31.69 -12.47 2.15
N GLY A 294 -31.10 -11.95 1.10
CA GLY A 294 -30.13 -10.89 1.15
C GLY A 294 -29.96 -10.26 -0.22
N PHE A 295 -29.83 -8.94 -0.26
CA PHE A 295 -29.55 -8.17 -1.47
C PHE A 295 -28.59 -7.06 -1.12
N GLY A 296 -27.55 -6.89 -1.91
CA GLY A 296 -26.56 -5.83 -1.74
C GLY A 296 -25.98 -5.42 -3.08
N VAL A 297 -25.65 -4.14 -3.19
CA VAL A 297 -24.82 -3.64 -4.29
C VAL A 297 -23.40 -3.54 -3.75
N GLU A 298 -22.53 -4.41 -4.24
CA GLU A 298 -21.11 -4.42 -3.91
C GLU A 298 -20.36 -3.73 -5.04
N ARG A 299 -19.44 -2.84 -4.69
CA ARG A 299 -18.50 -2.29 -5.68
C ARG A 299 -17.37 -3.29 -5.85
N ALA A 300 -16.88 -3.42 -7.09
CA ALA A 300 -15.72 -4.26 -7.35
C ALA A 300 -14.58 -3.88 -6.38
N SER A 301 -14.06 -4.89 -5.72
CA SER A 301 -12.90 -4.74 -4.85
C SER A 301 -11.65 -4.46 -5.68
N LEU A 302 -10.58 -3.95 -5.04
CA LEU A 302 -9.27 -3.89 -5.70
C LEU A 302 -8.78 -5.29 -6.11
N GLU A 303 -9.21 -6.33 -5.39
CA GLU A 303 -8.90 -7.73 -5.69
C GLU A 303 -9.53 -8.17 -7.00
N ASP A 304 -10.83 -7.88 -7.21
CA ASP A 304 -11.50 -8.17 -8.48
C ASP A 304 -10.82 -7.48 -9.65
N ARG A 305 -10.35 -6.25 -9.44
CA ARG A 305 -9.58 -5.51 -10.45
C ARG A 305 -8.20 -6.11 -10.70
N TYR A 306 -7.53 -6.55 -9.64
CA TYR A 306 -6.24 -7.21 -9.78
C TYR A 306 -6.39 -8.49 -10.60
N VAL A 307 -7.36 -9.34 -10.25
CA VAL A 307 -7.69 -10.56 -10.98
C VAL A 307 -8.06 -10.26 -12.44
N ALA A 308 -8.89 -9.23 -12.67
CA ALA A 308 -9.27 -8.83 -14.03
C ALA A 308 -8.09 -8.32 -14.87
N LEU A 309 -7.07 -7.71 -14.25
CA LEU A 309 -5.89 -7.15 -14.94
C LEU A 309 -4.76 -8.17 -15.11
N THR A 310 -4.65 -9.15 -14.23
CA THR A 310 -3.52 -10.10 -14.21
C THR A 310 -3.92 -11.52 -14.63
N GLY A 311 -5.22 -11.84 -14.58
CA GLY A 311 -5.73 -13.20 -14.78
C GLY A 311 -5.45 -14.15 -13.61
N GLU A 312 -4.80 -13.69 -12.54
CA GLU A 312 -4.38 -14.50 -11.39
C GLU A 312 -4.80 -13.82 -10.08
N GLY A 313 -5.29 -14.60 -9.11
CA GLY A 313 -5.54 -14.10 -7.75
C GLY A 313 -4.24 -13.78 -7.00
N PHE A 314 -4.33 -12.94 -5.96
CA PHE A 314 -3.16 -12.53 -5.15
C PHE A 314 -2.40 -13.70 -4.53
N ASP A 315 -3.07 -14.83 -4.28
CA ASP A 315 -2.51 -15.99 -3.58
C ASP A 315 -1.81 -17.02 -4.49
N VAL A 316 -1.76 -16.82 -5.81
CA VAL A 316 -1.28 -17.83 -6.78
C VAL A 316 0.17 -17.65 -7.22
N ALA A 317 0.82 -16.56 -6.88
CA ALA A 317 2.25 -16.36 -7.18
C ALA A 317 3.13 -17.01 -6.10
N GLN A 318 3.30 -18.34 -6.17
CA GLN A 318 4.37 -19.10 -5.49
C GLN A 318 5.64 -19.15 -6.33
#